data_e47ed38d45f443b35caa37360265ee2a
#
_entry.id   e47ed38d45f443b35caa37360265ee2a
#
_cell.length_a   1.000
_cell.length_b   1.000
_cell.length_c   1.000
_cell.angle_alpha   90.00
_cell.angle_beta   90.00
_cell.angle_gamma   90.00
#
_symmetry.space_group_name_H-M   'P 1'
#
loop_
_entity.id
_entity.type
_entity.pdbx_description
1 polymer ?
#
loop_
_entity_poly.entity_id
_entity_poly.type
_entity_poly.pdbx_seq_one_letter_code
_entity_poly.pdbx_strand_id
1 'polypeptide(L)'
;MEIAARVAVEKTAFRFDRAFDYSIPESLRRQARPGCRVLIPFGTSNARRIGMILELVELEEEKSLKPIAAVLDQAPLLSDEDLLLVTWMKQRYFCTLFEAVKLLLPVGMNLHLRIGYQCAQLSDAVPSPEEKLILETLTQANAPLTTEQLLKKLPWLSSAPGFLEKMERRGLIQRSELPYRQIGDATQKMVRLISLPDKVH
;
A
#
# COMPACT_ATOMS: atom_id res chain seq x y z
N MET A 1 4.02 18.01 -22.25
CA MET A 1 4.50 16.63 -22.14
C MET A 1 4.07 16.08 -20.79
N GLU A 2 3.41 14.95 -20.78
CA GLU A 2 2.93 14.30 -19.54
C GLU A 2 3.99 13.31 -19.07
N ILE A 3 4.35 13.37 -17.79
CA ILE A 3 5.31 12.44 -17.20
C ILE A 3 4.53 11.25 -16.61
N ALA A 4 4.88 10.05 -17.02
CA ALA A 4 4.35 8.80 -16.51
C ALA A 4 5.40 8.05 -15.68
N ALA A 5 4.93 7.25 -14.72
CA ALA A 5 5.76 6.32 -13.98
C ALA A 5 5.70 4.94 -14.63
N ARG A 6 6.86 4.38 -14.97
CA ARG A 6 7.01 3.01 -15.43
C ARG A 6 7.22 2.09 -14.22
N VAL A 7 6.29 1.17 -14.00
CA VAL A 7 6.15 0.45 -12.73
C VAL A 7 6.26 -1.05 -12.93
N ALA A 8 7.14 -1.71 -12.14
CA ALA A 8 7.15 -3.15 -11.94
C ALA A 8 6.05 -3.53 -10.95
N VAL A 9 5.14 -4.44 -11.32
CA VAL A 9 3.93 -4.75 -10.54
C VAL A 9 4.06 -6.09 -9.83
N GLU A 10 3.70 -6.12 -8.54
CA GLU A 10 3.68 -7.35 -7.74
C GLU A 10 2.66 -8.38 -8.26
N LYS A 11 3.00 -9.67 -8.14
CA LYS A 11 2.12 -10.79 -8.53
C LYS A 11 1.72 -10.79 -10.00
N THR A 12 2.57 -10.27 -10.87
CA THR A 12 2.41 -10.42 -12.32
C THR A 12 2.86 -11.81 -12.72
N ALA A 13 2.05 -12.50 -13.53
CA ALA A 13 2.48 -13.78 -14.08
C ALA A 13 3.65 -13.58 -15.05
N PHE A 14 4.66 -14.44 -15.00
CA PHE A 14 5.89 -14.33 -15.80
C PHE A 14 5.62 -14.06 -17.29
N ARG A 15 4.63 -14.72 -17.85
CA ARG A 15 4.23 -14.60 -19.25
C ARG A 15 3.79 -13.17 -19.65
N PHE A 16 3.26 -12.39 -18.71
CA PHE A 16 2.77 -11.02 -18.93
C PHE A 16 3.61 -9.98 -18.19
N ASP A 17 4.72 -10.40 -17.60
CA ASP A 17 5.56 -9.56 -16.80
C ASP A 17 6.35 -8.58 -17.67
N ARG A 18 5.98 -7.32 -17.53
CA ARG A 18 6.63 -6.15 -18.10
C ARG A 18 6.43 -4.96 -17.16
N ALA A 19 7.13 -3.89 -17.38
CA ALA A 19 6.81 -2.63 -16.75
C ALA A 19 5.55 -2.02 -17.38
N PHE A 20 4.71 -1.37 -16.54
CA PHE A 20 3.45 -0.76 -16.93
C PHE A 20 3.49 0.72 -16.65
N ASP A 21 3.00 1.53 -17.59
CA ASP A 21 2.98 2.98 -17.44
C ASP A 21 1.71 3.43 -16.70
N TYR A 22 1.90 4.35 -15.75
CA TYR A 22 0.84 4.96 -14.92
C TYR A 22 0.99 6.47 -14.93
N SER A 23 -0.14 7.20 -14.96
CA SER A 23 -0.12 8.64 -14.78
C SER A 23 0.17 9.00 -13.33
N ILE A 24 0.85 10.12 -13.11
CA ILE A 24 1.21 10.62 -11.80
C ILE A 24 0.30 11.81 -11.47
N PRO A 25 -0.64 11.66 -10.52
CA PRO A 25 -1.45 12.79 -10.03
C PRO A 25 -0.57 13.94 -9.56
N GLU A 26 -1.00 15.19 -9.78
CA GLU A 26 -0.25 16.40 -9.40
C GLU A 26 0.18 16.37 -7.93
N SER A 27 -0.71 15.94 -7.05
CA SER A 27 -0.44 15.82 -5.60
C SER A 27 0.69 14.85 -5.24
N LEU A 28 1.02 13.90 -6.12
CA LEU A 28 2.02 12.86 -5.89
C LEU A 28 3.34 13.11 -6.64
N ARG A 29 3.41 14.10 -7.55
CA ARG A 29 4.59 14.35 -8.40
C ARG A 29 5.90 14.53 -7.63
N ARG A 30 5.85 15.18 -6.47
CA ARG A 30 7.06 15.40 -5.65
C ARG A 30 7.57 14.14 -4.97
N GLN A 31 6.69 13.17 -4.76
CA GLN A 31 6.98 11.92 -4.03
C GLN A 31 7.27 10.75 -4.99
N ALA A 32 6.63 10.74 -6.17
CA ALA A 32 6.79 9.68 -7.16
C ALA A 32 8.18 9.77 -7.82
N ARG A 33 9.12 9.00 -7.30
CA ARG A 33 10.51 8.92 -7.79
C ARG A 33 10.87 7.47 -8.10
N PRO A 34 11.80 7.22 -9.04
CA PRO A 34 12.38 5.89 -9.23
C PRO A 34 12.86 5.32 -7.90
N GLY A 35 12.70 4.01 -7.70
CA GLY A 35 13.03 3.35 -6.43
C GLY A 35 12.00 3.49 -5.31
N CYS A 36 10.91 4.26 -5.50
CA CYS A 36 9.78 4.31 -4.56
C CYS A 36 8.72 3.26 -4.90
N ARG A 37 8.13 2.66 -3.86
CA ARG A 37 6.96 1.80 -4.02
C ARG A 37 5.69 2.63 -4.12
N VAL A 38 4.75 2.10 -4.90
CA VAL A 38 3.47 2.74 -5.15
C VAL A 38 2.32 1.76 -5.00
N LEU A 39 1.15 2.28 -4.65
CA LEU A 39 -0.11 1.57 -4.71
C LEU A 39 -0.80 1.93 -6.03
N ILE A 40 -1.13 0.93 -6.81
CA ILE A 40 -1.66 1.10 -8.17
C ILE A 40 -2.90 0.24 -8.41
N PRO A 41 -3.86 0.68 -9.24
CA PRO A 41 -4.94 -0.16 -9.75
C PRO A 41 -4.40 -1.05 -10.88
N PHE A 42 -4.62 -2.37 -10.81
CA PHE A 42 -4.13 -3.32 -11.81
C PHE A 42 -5.25 -4.19 -12.40
N GLY A 43 -5.10 -4.53 -13.67
CA GLY A 43 -6.06 -5.36 -14.41
C GLY A 43 -7.42 -4.68 -14.64
N THR A 44 -8.38 -5.43 -15.17
CA THR A 44 -9.73 -4.93 -15.49
C THR A 44 -10.56 -4.62 -14.24
N SER A 45 -10.33 -5.37 -13.15
CA SER A 45 -11.00 -5.18 -11.86
C SER A 45 -10.46 -3.99 -11.04
N ASN A 46 -9.38 -3.34 -11.49
CA ASN A 46 -8.69 -2.28 -10.75
C ASN A 46 -8.28 -2.69 -9.31
N ALA A 47 -7.99 -4.00 -9.12
CA ALA A 47 -7.48 -4.50 -7.84
C ALA A 47 -6.20 -3.75 -7.47
N ARG A 48 -6.11 -3.32 -6.21
CA ARG A 48 -4.92 -2.62 -5.73
C ARG A 48 -3.74 -3.57 -5.64
N ARG A 49 -2.59 -3.13 -6.17
CA ARG A 49 -1.32 -3.87 -6.08
C ARG A 49 -0.19 -2.93 -5.70
N ILE A 50 0.84 -3.50 -5.11
CA ILE A 50 2.10 -2.80 -4.87
C ILE A 50 2.91 -2.87 -6.15
N GLY A 51 3.53 -1.75 -6.50
CA GLY A 51 4.50 -1.66 -7.58
C GLY A 51 5.75 -0.92 -7.13
N MET A 52 6.82 -1.03 -7.92
CA MET A 52 8.05 -0.26 -7.79
C MET A 52 8.20 0.63 -9.02
N ILE A 53 8.37 1.93 -8.84
CA ILE A 53 8.72 2.84 -9.94
C ILE A 53 10.14 2.51 -10.38
N LEU A 54 10.30 2.09 -11.62
CA LEU A 54 11.60 1.81 -12.23
C LEU A 54 12.21 3.07 -12.84
N GLU A 55 11.39 3.84 -13.56
CA GLU A 55 11.80 5.08 -14.22
C GLU A 55 10.60 6.00 -14.42
N LEU A 56 10.87 7.28 -14.68
CA LEU A 56 9.90 8.25 -15.15
C LEU A 56 10.12 8.45 -16.65
N VAL A 57 9.03 8.41 -17.43
CA VAL A 57 9.09 8.53 -18.89
C VAL A 57 8.20 9.66 -19.36
N GLU A 58 8.66 10.40 -20.36
CA GLU A 58 7.86 11.38 -21.06
C GLU A 58 7.00 10.68 -22.11
N LEU A 59 5.71 11.00 -22.13
CA LEU A 59 4.79 10.48 -23.12
C LEU A 59 4.69 11.44 -24.28
N GLU A 60 4.91 10.95 -25.49
CA GLU A 60 4.77 11.72 -26.73
C GLU A 60 3.29 11.95 -27.09
N GLU A 61 2.39 11.05 -26.67
CA GLU A 61 0.96 11.12 -26.93
C GLU A 61 0.17 11.04 -25.62
N GLU A 62 -0.97 11.73 -25.56
CA GLU A 62 -1.95 11.57 -24.47
C GLU A 62 -2.50 10.14 -24.47
N LYS A 63 -1.96 9.30 -23.60
CA LYS A 63 -2.49 7.97 -23.32
C LYS A 63 -3.40 8.04 -22.10
N SER A 64 -4.58 7.45 -22.20
CA SER A 64 -5.44 7.25 -21.03
C SER A 64 -4.81 6.23 -20.07
N LEU A 65 -3.91 6.70 -19.22
CA LEU A 65 -3.24 5.88 -18.22
C LEU A 65 -4.02 5.87 -16.90
N LYS A 66 -3.97 4.73 -16.19
CA LYS A 66 -4.49 4.64 -14.83
C LYS A 66 -3.60 5.45 -13.89
N PRO A 67 -4.16 6.22 -12.94
CA PRO A 67 -3.37 6.99 -12.00
C PRO A 67 -2.77 6.11 -10.89
N ILE A 68 -1.58 6.50 -10.43
CA ILE A 68 -1.04 6.00 -9.15
C ILE A 68 -1.99 6.42 -8.03
N ALA A 69 -2.33 5.50 -7.13
CA ALA A 69 -3.23 5.79 -6.03
C ALA A 69 -2.51 6.40 -4.82
N ALA A 70 -1.29 5.95 -4.53
CA ALA A 70 -0.45 6.48 -3.46
C ALA A 70 1.02 6.15 -3.69
N VAL A 71 1.92 6.97 -3.16
CA VAL A 71 3.33 6.65 -2.97
C VAL A 71 3.50 6.15 -1.53
N LEU A 72 4.18 5.02 -1.36
CA LEU A 72 4.26 4.31 -0.08
C LEU A 72 5.53 4.63 0.72
N ASP A 73 6.52 5.24 0.07
CA ASP A 73 7.82 5.54 0.66
C ASP A 73 8.09 7.04 0.64
N GLN A 74 8.70 7.54 1.71
CA GLN A 74 9.12 8.96 1.80
C GLN A 74 10.38 9.25 0.97
N ALA A 75 11.21 8.22 0.75
CA ALA A 75 12.44 8.28 -0.05
C ALA A 75 12.59 6.99 -0.86
N PRO A 76 13.33 7.01 -1.99
CA PRO A 76 13.65 5.82 -2.74
C PRO A 76 14.30 4.74 -1.87
N LEU A 77 13.83 3.50 -1.99
CA LEU A 77 14.40 2.33 -1.32
C LEU A 77 15.48 1.66 -2.15
N LEU A 78 15.42 1.82 -3.45
CA LEU A 78 16.41 1.30 -4.41
C LEU A 78 17.07 2.47 -5.12
N SER A 79 18.39 2.36 -5.30
CA SER A 79 19.19 3.30 -6.08
C SER A 79 19.01 3.08 -7.59
N ASP A 80 19.54 3.98 -8.41
CA ASP A 80 19.52 3.81 -9.86
C ASP A 80 20.29 2.56 -10.30
N GLU A 81 21.40 2.22 -9.62
CA GLU A 81 22.18 0.99 -9.87
C GLU A 81 21.35 -0.26 -9.54
N ASP A 82 20.59 -0.23 -8.43
CA ASP A 82 19.69 -1.33 -8.07
C ASP A 82 18.60 -1.53 -9.12
N LEU A 83 18.04 -0.45 -9.65
CA LEU A 83 17.00 -0.51 -10.69
C LEU A 83 17.56 -1.05 -12.03
N LEU A 84 18.79 -0.70 -12.38
CA LEU A 84 19.51 -1.30 -13.51
C LEU A 84 19.72 -2.79 -13.28
N LEU A 85 20.11 -3.18 -12.05
CA LEU A 85 20.28 -4.59 -11.67
C LEU A 85 18.97 -5.36 -11.76
N VAL A 86 17.82 -4.79 -11.33
CA VAL A 86 16.47 -5.39 -11.52
C VAL A 86 16.24 -5.74 -12.98
N THR A 87 16.49 -4.79 -13.87
CA THR A 87 16.29 -4.97 -15.32
C THR A 87 17.22 -6.04 -15.88
N TRP A 88 18.49 -6.02 -15.49
CA TRP A 88 19.48 -7.03 -15.88
C TRP A 88 19.08 -8.42 -15.38
N MET A 89 18.64 -8.55 -14.11
CA MET A 89 18.17 -9.82 -13.55
C MET A 89 16.98 -10.39 -14.34
N LYS A 90 16.01 -9.55 -14.71
CA LYS A 90 14.87 -9.95 -15.52
C LYS A 90 15.30 -10.53 -16.88
N GLN A 91 16.33 -9.97 -17.50
CA GLN A 91 16.83 -10.43 -18.80
C GLN A 91 17.65 -11.70 -18.69
N ARG A 92 18.32 -11.93 -17.57
CA ARG A 92 19.30 -13.01 -17.38
C ARG A 92 18.72 -14.23 -16.67
N TYR A 93 17.74 -14.02 -15.78
CA TYR A 93 17.17 -15.08 -14.95
C TYR A 93 15.67 -15.25 -15.22
N PHE A 94 15.15 -16.40 -14.81
CA PHE A 94 13.74 -16.73 -14.95
C PHE A 94 12.94 -16.17 -13.77
N CYS A 95 12.88 -14.84 -13.68
CA CYS A 95 12.16 -14.12 -12.61
C CYS A 95 11.31 -12.98 -13.20
N THR A 96 10.32 -12.51 -12.46
CA THR A 96 9.58 -11.29 -12.78
C THR A 96 10.35 -10.06 -12.32
N LEU A 97 10.03 -8.88 -12.90
CA LEU A 97 10.62 -7.61 -12.48
C LEU A 97 10.44 -7.37 -10.98
N PHE A 98 9.25 -7.63 -10.46
CA PHE A 98 8.98 -7.40 -9.04
C PHE A 98 9.62 -8.45 -8.13
N GLU A 99 9.86 -9.69 -8.59
CA GLU A 99 10.67 -10.67 -7.86
C GLU A 99 12.12 -10.21 -7.73
N ALA A 100 12.70 -9.67 -8.80
CA ALA A 100 14.02 -9.05 -8.76
C ALA A 100 14.06 -7.86 -7.76
N VAL A 101 13.05 -6.98 -7.79
CA VAL A 101 12.89 -5.90 -6.80
C VAL A 101 12.89 -6.45 -5.37
N LYS A 102 12.13 -7.51 -5.08
CA LYS A 102 12.04 -8.11 -3.74
C LYS A 102 13.38 -8.61 -3.21
N LEU A 103 14.27 -9.09 -4.07
CA LEU A 103 15.59 -9.58 -3.68
C LEU A 103 16.51 -8.44 -3.22
N LEU A 104 16.33 -7.24 -3.75
CA LEU A 104 17.14 -6.07 -3.44
C LEU A 104 16.58 -5.25 -2.26
N LEU A 105 15.29 -5.44 -1.91
CA LEU A 105 14.71 -4.76 -0.77
C LEU A 105 15.33 -5.25 0.55
N PRO A 106 15.66 -4.34 1.48
CA PRO A 106 16.12 -4.72 2.81
C PRO A 106 15.13 -5.65 3.53
N VAL A 107 15.65 -6.53 4.36
CA VAL A 107 14.84 -7.47 5.16
C VAL A 107 13.83 -6.69 6.01
N GLY A 108 12.57 -7.13 6.01
CA GLY A 108 11.49 -6.47 6.75
C GLY A 108 10.82 -5.30 6.01
N MET A 109 11.35 -4.88 4.86
CA MET A 109 10.76 -3.80 4.06
C MET A 109 9.65 -4.27 3.12
N ASN A 110 9.42 -5.59 3.01
CA ASN A 110 8.32 -6.11 2.20
C ASN A 110 6.98 -5.64 2.75
N LEU A 111 6.17 -5.04 1.87
CA LEU A 111 4.81 -4.64 2.17
C LEU A 111 3.83 -5.72 1.70
N HIS A 112 2.76 -5.85 2.46
CA HIS A 112 1.60 -6.65 2.11
C HIS A 112 0.36 -5.77 2.14
N LEU A 113 -0.69 -6.17 1.43
CA LEU A 113 -1.97 -5.48 1.49
C LEU A 113 -2.90 -6.23 2.43
N ARG A 114 -3.52 -5.51 3.36
CA ARG A 114 -4.61 -5.98 4.21
C ARG A 114 -5.89 -5.27 3.84
N ILE A 115 -6.98 -5.99 3.97
CA ILE A 115 -8.31 -5.40 3.79
C ILE A 115 -8.66 -4.65 5.06
N GLY A 116 -8.95 -3.37 4.91
CA GLY A 116 -9.55 -2.52 5.91
C GLY A 116 -10.94 -2.08 5.48
N TYR A 117 -11.76 -1.66 6.42
CA TYR A 117 -13.10 -1.14 6.21
C TYR A 117 -13.20 0.27 6.77
N GLN A 118 -13.93 1.12 6.08
CA GLN A 118 -14.28 2.48 6.52
C GLN A 118 -15.74 2.76 6.18
N CYS A 119 -16.34 3.75 6.81
CA CYS A 119 -17.70 4.18 6.47
C CYS A 119 -17.76 4.65 5.02
N ALA A 120 -18.82 4.30 4.30
CA ALA A 120 -19.08 4.86 2.98
C ALA A 120 -19.53 6.32 3.14
N GLN A 121 -19.15 7.18 2.18
CA GLN A 121 -19.43 8.61 2.25
C GLN A 121 -20.91 8.96 2.02
N LEU A 122 -21.64 8.12 1.28
CA LEU A 122 -23.06 8.31 0.94
C LEU A 122 -23.74 6.94 0.97
N SER A 123 -24.70 6.76 1.86
CA SER A 123 -25.57 5.59 1.88
C SER A 123 -26.96 5.99 2.36
N ASP A 124 -27.97 5.74 1.52
CA ASP A 124 -29.38 5.95 1.87
C ASP A 124 -29.96 4.75 2.65
N ALA A 125 -29.15 3.73 2.90
CA ALA A 125 -29.58 2.50 3.58
C ALA A 125 -29.72 2.74 5.09
N VAL A 126 -30.89 2.46 5.64
CA VAL A 126 -31.11 2.49 7.11
C VAL A 126 -30.37 1.33 7.75
N PRO A 127 -29.39 1.59 8.64
CA PRO A 127 -28.62 0.54 9.27
C PRO A 127 -29.39 -0.13 10.41
N SER A 128 -29.20 -1.45 10.58
CA SER A 128 -29.69 -2.21 11.75
C SER A 128 -28.94 -1.80 13.03
N PRO A 129 -29.40 -2.20 14.22
CA PRO A 129 -28.70 -1.91 15.47
C PRO A 129 -27.27 -2.43 15.49
N GLU A 130 -27.02 -3.63 14.97
CA GLU A 130 -25.67 -4.21 14.89
C GLU A 130 -24.80 -3.47 13.87
N GLU A 131 -25.39 -3.08 12.73
CA GLU A 131 -24.68 -2.29 11.70
C GLU A 131 -24.28 -0.91 12.22
N LYS A 132 -25.18 -0.26 13.03
CA LYS A 132 -24.86 1.02 13.68
C LYS A 132 -23.63 0.90 14.58
N LEU A 133 -23.50 -0.16 15.34
CA LEU A 133 -22.36 -0.39 16.23
C LEU A 133 -21.04 -0.47 15.44
N ILE A 134 -21.03 -1.13 14.30
CA ILE A 134 -19.87 -1.18 13.41
C ILE A 134 -19.57 0.21 12.83
N LEU A 135 -20.59 0.92 12.35
CA LEU A 135 -20.41 2.26 11.80
C LEU A 135 -19.85 3.24 12.84
N GLU A 136 -20.36 3.23 14.06
CA GLU A 136 -19.83 4.03 15.18
C GLU A 136 -18.35 3.69 15.46
N THR A 137 -18.02 2.39 15.50
CA THR A 137 -16.65 1.92 15.70
C THR A 137 -15.71 2.39 14.59
N LEU A 138 -16.16 2.36 13.33
CA LEU A 138 -15.41 2.83 12.17
C LEU A 138 -15.29 4.38 12.16
N THR A 139 -16.35 5.08 12.54
CA THR A 139 -16.36 6.57 12.61
C THR A 139 -15.41 7.09 13.69
N GLN A 140 -15.33 6.41 14.83
CA GLN A 140 -14.39 6.76 15.90
C GLN A 140 -12.93 6.47 15.55
N ALA A 141 -12.69 5.66 14.53
CA ALA A 141 -11.35 5.37 14.06
C ALA A 141 -10.90 6.42 13.05
N ASN A 142 -9.72 7.01 13.24
CA ASN A 142 -9.14 8.00 12.32
C ASN A 142 -8.59 7.35 11.02
N ALA A 143 -8.69 6.03 10.88
CA ALA A 143 -8.19 5.27 9.75
C ALA A 143 -9.04 4.01 9.52
N PRO A 144 -9.03 3.43 8.31
CA PRO A 144 -9.73 2.17 8.05
C PRO A 144 -9.28 1.06 9.00
N LEU A 145 -10.22 0.29 9.54
CA LEU A 145 -9.95 -0.82 10.47
C LEU A 145 -9.89 -2.14 9.72
N THR A 146 -8.90 -2.96 10.03
CA THR A 146 -8.83 -4.33 9.49
C THR A 146 -9.88 -5.24 10.15
N THR A 147 -10.20 -6.36 9.49
CA THR A 147 -11.10 -7.38 10.08
C THR A 147 -10.64 -7.80 11.47
N GLU A 148 -9.33 -8.02 11.68
CA GLU A 148 -8.78 -8.41 12.99
C GLU A 148 -9.01 -7.33 14.07
N GLN A 149 -8.87 -6.06 13.69
CA GLN A 149 -9.09 -4.93 14.61
C GLN A 149 -10.57 -4.78 14.95
N LEU A 150 -11.46 -5.01 13.96
CA LEU A 150 -12.90 -5.00 14.19
C LEU A 150 -13.32 -6.16 15.12
N LEU A 151 -12.79 -7.37 14.91
CA LEU A 151 -13.07 -8.53 15.76
C LEU A 151 -12.59 -8.32 17.21
N LYS A 152 -11.47 -7.62 17.42
CA LYS A 152 -11.00 -7.26 18.77
C LYS A 152 -11.94 -6.27 19.48
N LYS A 153 -12.50 -5.32 18.74
CA LYS A 153 -13.43 -4.31 19.28
C LYS A 153 -14.86 -4.85 19.41
N LEU A 154 -15.27 -5.72 18.51
CA LEU A 154 -16.61 -6.29 18.39
C LEU A 154 -16.52 -7.82 18.28
N PRO A 155 -16.30 -8.52 19.41
CA PRO A 155 -16.07 -9.99 19.39
C PRO A 155 -17.23 -10.80 18.80
N TRP A 156 -18.47 -10.31 18.91
CA TRP A 156 -19.66 -10.94 18.34
C TRP A 156 -19.61 -11.11 16.82
N LEU A 157 -18.84 -10.26 16.12
CA LEU A 157 -18.68 -10.33 14.68
C LEU A 157 -18.04 -11.64 14.22
N SER A 158 -17.29 -12.33 15.09
CA SER A 158 -16.74 -13.66 14.81
C SER A 158 -17.83 -14.71 14.57
N SER A 159 -19.01 -14.53 15.17
CA SER A 159 -20.17 -15.42 15.03
C SER A 159 -21.06 -15.07 13.83
N ALA A 160 -20.73 -14.02 13.07
CA ALA A 160 -21.50 -13.52 11.94
C ALA A 160 -20.64 -13.47 10.65
N PRO A 161 -20.21 -14.62 10.10
CA PRO A 161 -19.42 -14.66 8.89
C PRO A 161 -20.18 -14.01 7.72
N GLY A 162 -19.46 -13.20 6.89
CA GLY A 162 -20.06 -12.52 5.75
C GLY A 162 -20.86 -11.25 6.10
N PHE A 163 -20.90 -10.84 7.37
CA PHE A 163 -21.63 -9.65 7.79
C PHE A 163 -21.05 -8.36 7.18
N LEU A 164 -19.72 -8.22 7.15
CA LEU A 164 -19.03 -7.08 6.55
C LEU A 164 -19.24 -7.01 5.03
N GLU A 165 -19.21 -8.15 4.34
CA GLU A 165 -19.51 -8.22 2.90
C GLU A 165 -20.97 -7.84 2.59
N LYS A 166 -21.88 -8.16 3.49
CA LYS A 166 -23.29 -7.73 3.37
C LYS A 166 -23.42 -6.23 3.53
N MET A 167 -22.75 -5.63 4.52
CA MET A 167 -22.74 -4.18 4.72
C MET A 167 -22.09 -3.45 3.53
N GLU A 168 -21.01 -4.00 2.97
CA GLU A 168 -20.34 -3.48 1.78
C GLU A 168 -21.29 -3.48 0.57
N ARG A 169 -21.99 -4.58 0.33
CA ARG A 169 -23.01 -4.68 -0.75
C ARG A 169 -24.18 -3.69 -0.58
N ARG A 170 -24.52 -3.36 0.66
CA ARG A 170 -25.53 -2.34 0.98
C ARG A 170 -24.98 -0.91 0.90
N GLY A 171 -23.70 -0.73 0.62
CA GLY A 171 -23.08 0.58 0.53
C GLY A 171 -22.93 1.30 1.89
N LEU A 172 -23.02 0.59 3.02
CA LEU A 172 -22.84 1.16 4.36
C LEU A 172 -21.36 1.35 4.70
N ILE A 173 -20.52 0.44 4.24
CA ILE A 173 -19.08 0.48 4.41
C ILE A 173 -18.39 0.28 3.06
N GLN A 174 -17.17 0.77 2.95
CA GLN A 174 -16.35 0.52 1.79
C GLN A 174 -15.04 -0.15 2.19
N ARG A 175 -14.60 -1.08 1.35
CA ARG A 175 -13.35 -1.80 1.49
C ARG A 175 -12.19 -0.92 1.04
N SER A 176 -11.12 -0.93 1.81
CA SER A 176 -9.87 -0.27 1.50
C SER A 176 -8.70 -1.25 1.67
N GLU A 177 -7.75 -1.23 0.76
CA GLU A 177 -6.55 -2.04 0.86
C GLU A 177 -5.43 -1.21 1.49
N LEU A 178 -4.98 -1.66 2.66
CA LEU A 178 -3.99 -0.98 3.48
C LEU A 178 -2.63 -1.67 3.36
N PRO A 179 -1.58 -0.96 2.97
CA PRO A 179 -0.23 -1.50 3.03
C PRO A 179 0.20 -1.68 4.49
N TYR A 180 0.81 -2.83 4.79
CA TYR A 180 1.40 -3.08 6.11
C TYR A 180 2.71 -3.85 5.98
N ARG A 181 3.59 -3.70 6.97
CA ARG A 181 4.80 -4.52 7.12
C ARG A 181 4.50 -5.71 8.02
N GLN A 182 4.98 -6.89 7.65
CA GLN A 182 4.81 -8.10 8.45
C GLN A 182 5.70 -8.05 9.71
N ILE A 183 6.85 -7.41 9.59
CA ILE A 183 7.81 -7.20 10.68
C ILE A 183 7.79 -5.71 11.01
N GLY A 184 7.54 -5.36 12.26
CA GLY A 184 7.62 -3.99 12.74
C GLY A 184 9.07 -3.49 12.79
N ASP A 185 9.25 -2.18 12.78
CA ASP A 185 10.56 -1.58 12.95
C ASP A 185 11.14 -1.96 14.32
N ALA A 186 12.40 -2.39 14.34
CA ALA A 186 13.10 -2.64 15.59
C ALA A 186 13.34 -1.28 16.30
N THR A 187 12.86 -1.18 17.53
CA THR A 187 13.09 0.00 18.36
C THR A 187 14.14 -0.31 19.41
N GLN A 188 15.14 0.54 19.53
CA GLN A 188 16.16 0.46 20.59
C GLN A 188 15.88 1.56 21.60
N LYS A 189 15.76 1.18 22.88
CA LYS A 189 15.73 2.16 23.97
C LYS A 189 17.10 2.79 24.12
N MET A 190 17.17 4.09 23.91
CA MET A 190 18.39 4.85 24.15
C MET A 190 18.23 5.61 25.48
N VAL A 191 19.22 5.50 26.34
CA VAL A 191 19.30 6.26 27.60
C VAL A 191 20.36 7.32 27.41
N ARG A 192 20.00 8.58 27.62
CA ARG A 192 20.93 9.71 27.62
C ARG A 192 21.09 10.20 29.04
N LEU A 193 22.35 10.31 29.50
CA LEU A 193 22.65 10.96 30.75
C LEU A 193 22.33 12.46 30.63
N ILE A 194 21.44 12.96 31.50
CA ILE A 194 20.99 14.37 31.47
C ILE A 194 21.90 15.24 32.33
N SER A 195 22.45 14.68 33.41
CA SER A 195 23.43 15.34 34.28
C SER A 195 24.45 14.35 34.79
N LEU A 196 25.66 14.81 35.01
CA LEU A 196 26.64 14.04 35.78
C LEU A 196 26.21 14.09 37.27
N PRO A 197 26.32 12.96 37.99
CA PRO A 197 26.11 12.99 39.44
C PRO A 197 27.15 13.94 40.06
N ASP A 198 26.69 14.87 40.92
CA ASP A 198 27.56 15.71 41.68
C ASP A 198 28.55 14.82 42.46
N LYS A 199 29.85 15.13 42.36
CA LYS A 199 30.87 14.43 43.13
C LYS A 199 30.51 14.56 44.60
N VAL A 200 30.07 13.47 45.21
CA VAL A 200 29.96 13.34 46.65
C VAL A 200 31.38 13.41 47.19
N HIS A 201 31.70 14.48 47.92
CA HIS A 201 32.91 14.62 48.69
C HIS A 201 32.82 13.79 49.96
#